data_153bb9c4b81d3dca6d9b275394639f0c
#
_entry.id   153bb9c4b81d3dca6d9b275394639f0c
#
_cell.length_a   1.000
_cell.length_b   1.000
_cell.length_c   1.000
_cell.angle_alpha   90.00
_cell.angle_beta   90.00
_cell.angle_gamma   90.00
#
_symmetry.space_group_name_H-M   'P 1'
#
loop_
_entity.id
_entity.type
_entity.pdbx_description
1 polymer ?
#
loop_
_entity_poly.entity_id
_entity_poly.type
_entity_poly.pdbx_seq_one_letter_code
_entity_poly.pdbx_strand_id
1 'polypeptide(L)'
;MEDRCRVLAAALETLDDVFYVYDTEGKLAYWNARLNELFGLTDSELSGMDPTEFFVADDRSAVEAAIAEVFESGQTTVEARAETTEGVVTFELSGRLLTADDGTVQGFSGVGRDITDRREREWHLQRQNERLTEFADLLAHDLRTPLAVTSGHLELAAEELSPERIDAARDGLGRLEAIIDDMRTATREGALAADKQTINIADVATTAWNHVETGSAVLEPPPSILVEADAKRLLRLFENVFVNTVTHGPKRDERASDEESEGDTTGITVRVMPTPDGFAVEDDGRGIDPDDREWVFEPGASRTADGTGFGLYIVRTIAEAHGWTVSVTAGDHGGARFEFDVDADTAC
;
A
#
# COMPACT_ATOMS: atom_id res chain seq x y z
N MET A 1 45.57 33.51 -15.81
CA MET A 1 44.42 33.63 -14.89
C MET A 1 43.11 33.42 -15.63
N GLU A 2 42.90 34.07 -16.78
CA GLU A 2 41.67 33.94 -17.60
C GLU A 2 41.32 32.50 -18.05
N ASP A 3 42.32 31.68 -18.45
CA ASP A 3 42.06 30.29 -18.88
C ASP A 3 41.56 29.41 -17.72
N ARG A 4 42.00 29.62 -16.49
CA ARG A 4 41.50 28.88 -15.32
C ARG A 4 40.05 29.26 -14.98
N CYS A 5 39.70 30.54 -15.08
CA CYS A 5 38.34 31.00 -14.85
C CYS A 5 37.37 30.43 -15.89
N ARG A 6 37.78 30.36 -17.17
CA ARG A 6 36.95 29.76 -18.26
C ARG A 6 36.73 28.25 -18.07
N VAL A 7 37.78 27.52 -17.64
CA VAL A 7 37.65 26.09 -17.36
C VAL A 7 36.73 25.83 -16.16
N LEU A 8 36.85 26.63 -15.09
CA LEU A 8 35.98 26.50 -13.93
C LEU A 8 34.52 26.83 -14.25
N ALA A 9 34.27 27.91 -15.00
CA ALA A 9 32.92 28.25 -15.45
C ALA A 9 32.34 27.13 -16.31
N ALA A 10 33.09 26.61 -17.30
CA ALA A 10 32.64 25.50 -18.12
C ALA A 10 32.37 24.21 -17.30
N ALA A 11 33.14 23.95 -16.24
CA ALA A 11 32.89 22.81 -15.38
C ALA A 11 31.61 22.96 -14.54
N LEU A 12 31.31 24.17 -14.08
CA LEU A 12 30.05 24.44 -13.35
C LEU A 12 28.82 24.27 -14.26
N GLU A 13 28.93 24.63 -15.55
CA GLU A 13 27.87 24.45 -16.54
C GLU A 13 27.59 22.97 -16.89
N THR A 14 28.52 22.05 -16.57
CA THR A 14 28.33 20.61 -16.83
C THR A 14 27.80 19.84 -15.64
N LEU A 15 27.51 20.52 -14.52
CA LEU A 15 26.93 19.88 -13.34
C LEU A 15 25.44 19.60 -13.55
N ASP A 16 25.01 18.40 -13.20
CA ASP A 16 23.58 18.04 -13.13
C ASP A 16 22.89 18.72 -11.94
N ASP A 17 23.64 19.06 -10.89
CA ASP A 17 23.17 19.79 -9.72
C ASP A 17 23.10 21.30 -10.01
N VAL A 18 22.15 21.99 -9.39
CA VAL A 18 22.09 23.46 -9.43
C VAL A 18 23.25 24.04 -8.64
N PHE A 19 24.03 24.94 -9.25
CA PHE A 19 25.02 25.72 -8.55
C PHE A 19 24.59 27.19 -8.48
N TYR A 20 24.75 27.83 -7.32
CA TYR A 20 24.36 29.22 -7.12
C TYR A 20 25.31 29.96 -6.19
N VAL A 21 25.36 31.29 -6.38
CA VAL A 21 26.03 32.24 -5.49
C VAL A 21 25.10 33.40 -5.20
N TYR A 22 24.93 33.71 -3.93
CA TYR A 22 24.25 34.89 -3.45
C TYR A 22 25.22 35.89 -2.85
N ASP A 23 24.97 37.18 -3.06
CA ASP A 23 25.79 38.26 -2.50
C ASP A 23 25.47 38.49 -0.99
N THR A 24 26.10 39.52 -0.39
CA THR A 24 25.89 39.89 1.02
C THR A 24 24.50 40.47 1.30
N GLU A 25 23.76 40.89 0.28
CA GLU A 25 22.39 41.39 0.38
C GLU A 25 21.35 40.25 0.18
N GLY A 26 21.83 38.99 -0.03
CA GLY A 26 20.99 37.85 -0.29
C GLY A 26 20.38 37.84 -1.69
N LYS A 27 21.03 38.49 -2.66
CA LYS A 27 20.58 38.51 -4.06
C LYS A 27 21.39 37.56 -4.91
N LEU A 28 20.69 36.83 -5.82
CA LEU A 28 21.33 35.88 -6.73
C LEU A 28 22.28 36.61 -7.67
N ALA A 29 23.57 36.26 -7.59
CA ALA A 29 24.69 36.91 -8.28
C ALA A 29 25.34 36.03 -9.36
N TYR A 30 25.31 34.70 -9.19
CA TYR A 30 25.82 33.75 -10.17
C TYR A 30 25.07 32.41 -10.04
N TRP A 31 24.91 31.71 -11.17
CA TRP A 31 24.27 30.38 -11.25
C TRP A 31 24.74 29.66 -12.52
N ASN A 32 24.54 28.34 -12.56
CA ASN A 32 24.76 27.55 -13.77
C ASN A 32 23.46 27.40 -14.60
N ALA A 33 23.58 26.95 -15.84
CA ALA A 33 22.46 26.80 -16.78
C ALA A 33 21.34 25.87 -16.23
N ARG A 34 21.69 24.95 -15.32
CA ARG A 34 20.71 24.04 -14.72
C ARG A 34 19.60 24.79 -13.96
N LEU A 35 19.91 25.93 -13.34
CA LEU A 35 18.89 26.75 -12.67
C LEU A 35 17.87 27.31 -13.69
N ASN A 36 18.36 27.83 -14.82
CA ASN A 36 17.48 28.34 -15.88
C ASN A 36 16.57 27.26 -16.44
N GLU A 37 17.10 26.06 -16.69
CA GLU A 37 16.36 24.92 -17.23
C GLU A 37 15.23 24.47 -16.29
N LEU A 38 15.54 24.31 -15.02
CA LEU A 38 14.60 23.81 -14.01
C LEU A 38 13.43 24.77 -13.77
N PHE A 39 13.72 26.07 -13.72
CA PHE A 39 12.69 27.06 -13.41
C PHE A 39 12.12 27.77 -14.65
N GLY A 40 12.68 27.51 -15.83
CA GLY A 40 12.22 28.13 -17.09
C GLY A 40 12.43 29.65 -17.13
N LEU A 41 13.36 30.18 -16.33
CA LEU A 41 13.62 31.61 -16.18
C LEU A 41 14.86 32.02 -16.98
N THR A 42 14.82 33.23 -17.51
CA THR A 42 15.97 33.86 -18.19
C THR A 42 16.96 34.45 -17.19
N ASP A 43 18.21 34.69 -17.62
CA ASP A 43 19.22 35.34 -16.77
C ASP A 43 18.78 36.71 -16.22
N SER A 44 17.96 37.45 -16.99
CA SER A 44 17.46 38.74 -16.56
C SER A 44 16.37 38.63 -15.46
N GLU A 45 15.64 37.54 -15.42
CA GLU A 45 14.62 37.27 -14.38
C GLU A 45 15.29 36.72 -13.13
N LEU A 46 16.30 35.84 -13.26
CA LEU A 46 17.03 35.26 -12.16
C LEU A 46 17.93 36.28 -11.43
N SER A 47 18.49 37.24 -12.17
CA SER A 47 19.44 38.22 -11.61
C SER A 47 18.82 39.05 -10.47
N GLY A 48 19.38 38.94 -9.28
CA GLY A 48 18.91 39.66 -8.11
C GLY A 48 17.66 39.07 -7.44
N MET A 49 17.24 37.87 -7.84
CA MET A 49 16.11 37.14 -7.25
C MET A 49 16.41 36.73 -5.80
N ASP A 50 15.39 36.71 -4.97
CA ASP A 50 15.48 36.25 -3.59
C ASP A 50 15.47 34.72 -3.54
N PRO A 51 16.33 34.08 -2.73
CA PRO A 51 16.38 32.62 -2.67
C PRO A 51 15.04 31.96 -2.29
N THR A 52 14.21 32.61 -1.51
CA THR A 52 12.93 32.03 -1.06
C THR A 52 11.86 31.98 -2.16
N GLU A 53 12.03 32.73 -3.25
CA GLU A 53 11.06 32.79 -4.34
C GLU A 53 10.94 31.47 -5.12
N PHE A 54 11.95 30.63 -5.08
CA PHE A 54 11.97 29.32 -5.77
C PHE A 54 11.15 28.24 -5.05
N PHE A 55 10.87 28.43 -3.75
CA PHE A 55 10.35 27.36 -2.90
C PHE A 55 8.85 27.53 -2.59
N VAL A 56 8.19 26.38 -2.35
CA VAL A 56 6.80 26.36 -1.90
C VAL A 56 6.64 27.14 -0.60
N ALA A 57 5.46 27.71 -0.39
CA ALA A 57 5.20 28.62 0.74
C ALA A 57 5.55 28.02 2.11
N ASP A 58 5.27 26.71 2.30
CA ASP A 58 5.50 26.00 3.56
C ASP A 58 6.97 25.87 3.92
N ASP A 59 7.88 25.84 2.92
CA ASP A 59 9.30 25.57 3.10
C ASP A 59 10.14 26.86 3.13
N ARG A 60 9.57 28.02 2.80
CA ARG A 60 10.30 29.32 2.75
C ARG A 60 10.95 29.69 4.07
N SER A 61 10.23 29.47 5.18
CA SER A 61 10.79 29.78 6.51
C SER A 61 11.99 28.90 6.87
N ALA A 62 12.03 27.65 6.42
CA ALA A 62 13.18 26.78 6.62
C ALA A 62 14.38 27.23 5.79
N VAL A 63 14.13 27.69 4.56
CA VAL A 63 15.19 28.25 3.69
C VAL A 63 15.74 29.57 4.27
N GLU A 64 14.89 30.47 4.77
CA GLU A 64 15.32 31.69 5.46
C GLU A 64 16.21 31.39 6.67
N ALA A 65 15.80 30.42 7.51
CA ALA A 65 16.58 29.98 8.65
C ALA A 65 17.95 29.41 8.23
N ALA A 66 17.99 28.60 7.16
CA ALA A 66 19.21 28.05 6.62
C ALA A 66 20.17 29.14 6.07
N ILE A 67 19.63 30.18 5.43
CA ILE A 67 20.44 31.32 4.98
C ILE A 67 21.05 32.06 6.19
N ALA A 68 20.25 32.32 7.22
CA ALA A 68 20.77 32.93 8.45
C ALA A 68 21.89 32.08 9.08
N GLU A 69 21.70 30.76 9.12
CA GLU A 69 22.71 29.82 9.64
C GLU A 69 24.00 29.84 8.84
N VAL A 70 23.98 29.96 7.51
CA VAL A 70 25.20 30.11 6.70
C VAL A 70 26.03 31.31 7.14
N PHE A 71 25.39 32.46 7.41
CA PHE A 71 26.11 33.67 7.85
C PHE A 71 26.63 33.57 9.28
N GLU A 72 25.98 32.79 10.15
CA GLU A 72 26.38 32.60 11.54
C GLU A 72 27.45 31.51 11.69
N SER A 73 27.24 30.33 11.10
CA SER A 73 28.06 29.13 11.27
C SER A 73 29.03 28.86 10.13
N GLY A 74 28.91 29.57 9.01
CA GLY A 74 29.70 29.39 7.79
C GLY A 74 29.25 28.31 6.85
N GLN A 75 28.30 27.46 7.24
CA GLN A 75 27.73 26.42 6.39
C GLN A 75 26.33 26.01 6.87
N THR A 76 25.53 25.45 5.94
CA THR A 76 24.22 24.87 6.24
C THR A 76 23.87 23.77 5.26
N THR A 77 22.89 22.94 5.63
CA THR A 77 22.21 22.01 4.73
C THR A 77 20.74 21.96 5.09
N VAL A 78 19.87 22.16 4.11
CA VAL A 78 18.41 22.14 4.29
C VAL A 78 17.75 21.41 3.11
N GLU A 79 16.69 20.68 3.39
CA GLU A 79 15.81 20.12 2.36
C GLU A 79 14.60 21.04 2.19
N ALA A 80 14.26 21.37 0.94
CA ALA A 80 13.13 22.21 0.61
C ALA A 80 12.53 21.83 -0.76
N ARG A 81 11.22 21.99 -0.89
CA ARG A 81 10.50 21.75 -2.14
C ARG A 81 10.42 23.02 -2.97
N ALA A 82 10.80 22.90 -4.23
CA ALA A 82 10.74 23.99 -5.19
C ALA A 82 9.71 23.71 -6.28
N GLU A 83 9.05 24.77 -6.77
CA GLU A 83 8.13 24.72 -7.90
C GLU A 83 8.93 24.89 -9.18
N THR A 84 9.06 23.82 -9.97
CA THR A 84 9.82 23.80 -11.25
C THR A 84 8.87 23.68 -12.45
N THR A 85 9.43 23.76 -13.67
CA THR A 85 8.66 23.54 -14.91
C THR A 85 8.13 22.11 -15.03
N GLU A 86 8.71 21.14 -14.32
CA GLU A 86 8.33 19.72 -14.33
C GLU A 86 7.45 19.33 -13.13
N GLY A 87 7.11 20.30 -12.26
CA GLY A 87 6.32 20.09 -11.05
C GLY A 87 7.12 20.41 -9.79
N VAL A 88 6.66 19.86 -8.65
CA VAL A 88 7.31 20.07 -7.36
C VAL A 88 8.46 19.08 -7.20
N VAL A 89 9.67 19.61 -7.02
CA VAL A 89 10.91 18.85 -6.84
C VAL A 89 11.48 19.11 -5.45
N THR A 90 11.96 18.08 -4.77
CA THR A 90 12.61 18.21 -3.45
C THR A 90 14.13 18.33 -3.63
N PHE A 91 14.68 19.45 -3.17
CA PHE A 91 16.10 19.73 -3.21
C PHE A 91 16.76 19.56 -1.84
N GLU A 92 17.94 18.96 -1.81
CA GLU A 92 18.93 19.10 -0.73
C GLU A 92 19.82 20.29 -1.09
N LEU A 93 19.72 21.37 -0.32
CA LEU A 93 20.47 22.60 -0.52
C LEU A 93 21.62 22.64 0.47
N SER A 94 22.83 22.67 -0.02
CA SER A 94 24.02 22.87 0.81
C SER A 94 24.63 24.23 0.52
N GLY A 95 24.80 25.06 1.55
CA GLY A 95 25.36 26.41 1.45
C GLY A 95 26.64 26.57 2.25
N ARG A 96 27.57 27.36 1.71
CA ARG A 96 28.81 27.74 2.39
C ARG A 96 29.09 29.21 2.24
N LEU A 97 29.57 29.84 3.33
CA LEU A 97 29.98 31.22 3.34
C LEU A 97 31.16 31.46 2.39
N LEU A 98 31.05 32.49 1.58
CA LEU A 98 32.09 32.90 0.65
C LEU A 98 32.84 34.10 1.24
N THR A 99 34.16 33.93 1.45
CA THR A 99 35.03 34.96 2.02
C THR A 99 36.20 35.27 1.08
N ALA A 100 36.60 36.51 1.02
CA ALA A 100 37.83 36.94 0.35
C ALA A 100 39.08 36.56 1.17
N ASP A 101 40.27 36.69 0.58
CA ASP A 101 41.56 36.39 1.20
C ASP A 101 41.83 37.23 2.48
N ASP A 102 41.22 38.40 2.59
CA ASP A 102 41.31 39.31 3.75
C ASP A 102 40.25 39.00 4.85
N GLY A 103 39.46 37.96 4.67
CA GLY A 103 38.38 37.56 5.60
C GLY A 103 37.05 38.31 5.41
N THR A 104 36.94 39.19 4.42
CA THR A 104 35.70 39.92 4.13
C THR A 104 34.69 38.97 3.55
N VAL A 105 33.45 38.95 4.10
CA VAL A 105 32.33 38.15 3.60
C VAL A 105 31.89 38.72 2.26
N GLN A 106 31.77 37.86 1.24
CA GLN A 106 31.32 38.20 -0.10
C GLN A 106 29.91 37.68 -0.40
N GLY A 107 29.35 36.87 0.48
CA GLY A 107 28.06 36.22 0.31
C GLY A 107 28.15 34.74 0.68
N PHE A 108 27.36 33.92 0.01
CA PHE A 108 27.46 32.47 0.13
C PHE A 108 27.26 31.77 -1.22
N SER A 109 27.84 30.59 -1.36
CA SER A 109 27.66 29.74 -2.52
C SER A 109 27.06 28.40 -2.09
N GLY A 110 26.34 27.76 -2.98
CA GLY A 110 25.76 26.47 -2.65
C GLY A 110 25.45 25.60 -3.87
N VAL A 111 25.04 24.39 -3.55
CA VAL A 111 24.59 23.39 -4.51
C VAL A 111 23.20 22.92 -4.10
N GLY A 112 22.30 22.86 -5.08
CA GLY A 112 20.98 22.26 -4.95
C GLY A 112 20.95 20.95 -5.69
N ARG A 113 20.79 19.85 -4.98
CA ARG A 113 20.68 18.51 -5.53
C ARG A 113 19.25 18.04 -5.49
N ASP A 114 18.72 17.59 -6.62
CA ASP A 114 17.44 16.90 -6.67
C ASP A 114 17.53 15.57 -5.93
N ILE A 115 16.71 15.40 -4.90
CA ILE A 115 16.63 14.18 -4.10
C ILE A 115 15.24 13.52 -4.18
N THR A 116 14.40 13.93 -5.14
CA THR A 116 13.03 13.44 -5.29
C THR A 116 12.99 11.92 -5.40
N ASP A 117 13.73 11.34 -6.33
CA ASP A 117 13.82 9.88 -6.51
C ASP A 117 14.35 9.15 -5.25
N ARG A 118 15.27 9.79 -4.51
CA ARG A 118 15.81 9.21 -3.27
C ARG A 118 14.74 9.20 -2.20
N ARG A 119 14.02 10.31 -2.02
CA ARG A 119 12.93 10.43 -1.03
C ARG A 119 11.77 9.50 -1.32
N GLU A 120 11.38 9.36 -2.57
CA GLU A 120 10.33 8.42 -2.97
C GLU A 120 10.71 6.98 -2.63
N ARG A 121 11.94 6.56 -2.95
CA ARG A 121 12.44 5.22 -2.60
C ARG A 121 12.52 4.99 -1.08
N GLU A 122 13.02 5.95 -0.32
CA GLU A 122 13.08 5.90 1.14
C GLU A 122 11.67 5.78 1.73
N TRP A 123 10.71 6.57 1.23
CA TRP A 123 9.31 6.54 1.66
C TRP A 123 8.65 5.18 1.35
N HIS A 124 8.87 4.64 0.15
CA HIS A 124 8.38 3.32 -0.21
C HIS A 124 8.94 2.22 0.69
N LEU A 125 10.25 2.24 0.96
CA LEU A 125 10.90 1.28 1.86
C LEU A 125 10.37 1.38 3.29
N GLN A 126 10.20 2.59 3.79
CA GLN A 126 9.67 2.82 5.13
C GLN A 126 8.23 2.30 5.24
N ARG A 127 7.39 2.60 4.26
CA ARG A 127 6.00 2.12 4.23
C ARG A 127 5.89 0.60 4.13
N GLN A 128 6.80 -0.03 3.37
CA GLN A 128 6.90 -1.50 3.35
C GLN A 128 7.33 -2.07 4.70
N ASN A 129 8.27 -1.44 5.38
CA ASN A 129 8.74 -1.86 6.70
C ASN A 129 7.66 -1.70 7.78
N GLU A 130 6.92 -0.60 7.77
CA GLU A 130 5.77 -0.38 8.65
C GLU A 130 4.71 -1.47 8.45
N ARG A 131 4.32 -1.76 7.21
CA ARG A 131 3.38 -2.84 6.87
C ARG A 131 3.88 -4.22 7.34
N LEU A 132 5.17 -4.51 7.17
CA LEU A 132 5.77 -5.77 7.63
C LEU A 132 5.75 -5.88 9.16
N THR A 133 5.98 -4.79 9.87
CA THR A 133 5.96 -4.75 11.34
C THR A 133 4.54 -4.95 11.86
N GLU A 134 3.56 -4.23 11.33
CA GLU A 134 2.15 -4.40 11.66
C GLU A 134 1.67 -5.83 11.41
N PHE A 135 2.06 -6.40 10.25
CA PHE A 135 1.75 -7.77 9.90
C PHE A 135 2.38 -8.78 10.87
N ALA A 136 3.64 -8.58 11.28
CA ALA A 136 4.33 -9.46 12.23
C ALA A 136 3.68 -9.42 13.62
N ASP A 137 3.25 -8.24 14.09
CA ASP A 137 2.59 -8.06 15.38
C ASP A 137 1.21 -8.72 15.42
N LEU A 138 0.43 -8.55 14.34
CA LEU A 138 -0.86 -9.24 14.17
C LEU A 138 -0.70 -10.76 14.19
N LEU A 139 0.25 -11.28 13.44
CA LEU A 139 0.56 -12.71 13.40
C LEU A 139 0.96 -13.26 14.76
N ALA A 140 1.82 -12.54 15.49
CA ALA A 140 2.24 -12.96 16.82
C ALA A 140 1.05 -13.02 17.80
N HIS A 141 0.07 -12.14 17.64
CA HIS A 141 -1.16 -12.14 18.41
C HIS A 141 -2.06 -13.33 18.05
N ASP A 142 -2.33 -13.52 16.76
CA ASP A 142 -3.29 -14.52 16.28
C ASP A 142 -2.79 -15.96 16.39
N LEU A 143 -1.48 -16.16 16.36
CA LEU A 143 -0.86 -17.46 16.65
C LEU A 143 -0.84 -17.76 18.17
N ARG A 144 -0.70 -16.73 19.02
CA ARG A 144 -0.61 -16.94 20.49
C ARG A 144 -1.90 -17.48 21.08
N THR A 145 -3.06 -17.04 20.60
CA THR A 145 -4.37 -17.43 21.10
C THR A 145 -4.64 -18.93 20.90
N PRO A 146 -4.64 -19.48 19.65
CA PRO A 146 -4.87 -20.91 19.44
C PRO A 146 -3.75 -21.78 20.07
N LEU A 147 -2.50 -21.27 20.10
CA LEU A 147 -1.41 -21.97 20.76
C LEU A 147 -1.66 -22.14 22.28
N ALA A 148 -2.11 -21.07 22.94
CA ALA A 148 -2.42 -21.11 24.38
C ALA A 148 -3.61 -22.04 24.68
N VAL A 149 -4.66 -22.01 23.85
CA VAL A 149 -5.83 -22.90 23.94
C VAL A 149 -5.42 -24.35 23.74
N THR A 150 -4.65 -24.65 22.69
CA THR A 150 -4.14 -25.99 22.38
C THR A 150 -3.27 -26.52 23.51
N SER A 151 -2.33 -25.72 24.05
CA SER A 151 -1.45 -26.10 25.14
C SER A 151 -2.26 -26.38 26.42
N GLY A 152 -3.27 -25.55 26.75
CA GLY A 152 -4.15 -25.77 27.89
C GLY A 152 -4.96 -27.06 27.77
N HIS A 153 -5.51 -27.37 26.60
CA HIS A 153 -6.21 -28.64 26.38
C HIS A 153 -5.30 -29.85 26.47
N LEU A 154 -4.05 -29.75 25.97
CA LEU A 154 -3.06 -30.83 26.09
C LEU A 154 -2.62 -31.06 27.54
N GLU A 155 -2.41 -30.00 28.34
CA GLU A 155 -2.09 -30.12 29.77
C GLU A 155 -3.23 -30.81 30.55
N LEU A 156 -4.48 -30.39 30.28
CA LEU A 156 -5.65 -31.02 30.91
C LEU A 156 -5.90 -32.44 30.42
N ALA A 157 -5.60 -32.75 29.12
CA ALA A 157 -5.70 -34.10 28.62
C ALA A 157 -4.63 -35.04 29.20
N ALA A 158 -3.47 -34.51 29.62
CA ALA A 158 -2.43 -35.30 30.29
C ALA A 158 -2.82 -35.64 31.73
N GLU A 159 -3.65 -34.82 32.38
CA GLU A 159 -4.17 -35.08 33.75
C GLU A 159 -5.40 -35.99 33.72
N GLU A 160 -6.30 -35.78 32.78
CA GLU A 160 -7.52 -36.57 32.58
C GLU A 160 -7.58 -37.03 31.12
N LEU A 161 -7.44 -38.32 30.87
CA LEU A 161 -7.54 -38.90 29.50
C LEU A 161 -8.96 -38.68 28.94
N SER A 162 -9.24 -37.49 28.47
CA SER A 162 -10.52 -37.10 27.83
C SER A 162 -10.34 -37.01 26.30
N PRO A 163 -11.06 -37.83 25.53
CA PRO A 163 -11.06 -37.74 24.08
C PRO A 163 -11.46 -36.34 23.57
N GLU A 164 -12.43 -35.68 24.21
CA GLU A 164 -12.94 -34.35 23.82
C GLU A 164 -11.85 -33.29 23.94
N ARG A 165 -10.95 -33.41 24.93
CA ARG A 165 -9.82 -32.47 25.09
C ARG A 165 -8.73 -32.69 24.05
N ILE A 166 -8.52 -33.93 23.61
CA ILE A 166 -7.61 -34.29 22.54
C ILE A 166 -8.12 -33.75 21.20
N ASP A 167 -9.44 -33.88 20.96
CA ASP A 167 -10.07 -33.36 19.76
C ASP A 167 -9.99 -31.79 19.73
N ALA A 168 -10.28 -31.12 20.84
CA ALA A 168 -10.15 -29.67 20.93
C ALA A 168 -8.68 -29.20 20.73
N ALA A 169 -7.70 -29.96 21.20
CA ALA A 169 -6.29 -29.67 20.91
C ALA A 169 -5.94 -29.88 19.43
N ARG A 170 -6.53 -30.89 18.78
CA ARG A 170 -6.36 -31.13 17.35
C ARG A 170 -6.96 -30.02 16.50
N ASP A 171 -8.15 -29.54 16.86
CA ASP A 171 -8.80 -28.42 16.21
C ASP A 171 -7.97 -27.13 16.33
N GLY A 172 -7.38 -26.88 17.51
CA GLY A 172 -6.47 -25.76 17.74
C GLY A 172 -5.20 -25.84 16.87
N LEU A 173 -4.64 -27.04 16.69
CA LEU A 173 -3.50 -27.25 15.77
C LEU A 173 -3.88 -27.02 14.31
N GLY A 174 -5.02 -27.55 13.87
CA GLY A 174 -5.53 -27.33 12.52
C GLY A 174 -5.72 -25.84 12.21
N ARG A 175 -6.18 -25.08 13.20
CA ARG A 175 -6.30 -23.62 13.10
C ARG A 175 -4.94 -22.93 12.97
N LEU A 176 -3.92 -23.35 13.74
CA LEU A 176 -2.56 -22.82 13.59
C LEU A 176 -1.98 -23.11 12.19
N GLU A 177 -2.20 -24.32 11.67
CA GLU A 177 -1.79 -24.67 10.31
C GLU A 177 -2.46 -23.79 9.26
N ALA A 178 -3.76 -23.55 9.39
CA ALA A 178 -4.52 -22.65 8.49
C ALA A 178 -3.97 -21.22 8.51
N ILE A 179 -3.73 -20.64 9.70
CA ILE A 179 -3.15 -19.30 9.84
C ILE A 179 -1.77 -19.23 9.18
N ILE A 180 -0.91 -20.21 9.39
CA ILE A 180 0.43 -20.27 8.80
C ILE A 180 0.35 -20.35 7.27
N ASP A 181 -0.58 -21.13 6.72
CA ASP A 181 -0.73 -21.27 5.26
C ASP A 181 -1.30 -20.00 4.62
N ASP A 182 -2.26 -19.34 5.27
CA ASP A 182 -2.79 -18.03 4.89
C ASP A 182 -1.68 -16.97 4.89
N MET A 183 -0.86 -16.93 5.95
CA MET A 183 0.31 -16.06 6.07
C MET A 183 1.31 -16.27 4.94
N ARG A 184 1.67 -17.55 4.68
CA ARG A 184 2.58 -17.89 3.61
C ARG A 184 2.07 -17.46 2.24
N THR A 185 0.77 -17.46 2.08
CA THR A 185 0.07 -16.98 0.89
C THR A 185 0.15 -15.46 0.79
N ALA A 186 -0.28 -14.74 1.81
CA ALA A 186 -0.25 -13.29 1.83
C ALA A 186 1.16 -12.73 1.53
N THR A 187 2.21 -13.36 2.10
CA THR A 187 3.60 -12.97 1.85
C THR A 187 4.07 -13.23 0.41
N ARG A 188 3.58 -14.30 -0.23
CA ARG A 188 3.94 -14.64 -1.62
C ARG A 188 3.16 -13.85 -2.65
N GLU A 189 1.91 -13.56 -2.36
CA GLU A 189 0.98 -12.90 -3.28
C GLU A 189 1.20 -11.38 -3.36
N GLY A 190 1.85 -10.76 -2.37
CA GLY A 190 2.19 -9.33 -2.38
C GLY A 190 3.25 -8.90 -3.40
N ALA A 191 3.88 -9.84 -4.14
CA ALA A 191 4.73 -9.51 -5.27
C ALA A 191 3.87 -9.24 -6.52
N LEU A 192 4.30 -8.33 -7.40
CA LEU A 192 3.61 -8.04 -8.68
C LEU A 192 3.31 -9.33 -9.45
N ALA A 193 2.12 -9.43 -10.03
CA ALA A 193 1.72 -10.56 -10.87
C ALA A 193 2.60 -10.61 -12.13
N ALA A 194 3.51 -11.59 -12.20
CA ALA A 194 4.53 -11.67 -13.24
C ALA A 194 4.04 -12.37 -14.52
N ASP A 195 3.11 -13.32 -14.39
CA ASP A 195 2.65 -14.18 -15.49
C ASP A 195 1.20 -13.89 -15.87
N LYS A 196 0.88 -12.62 -16.20
CA LYS A 196 -0.46 -12.24 -16.66
C LYS A 196 -0.74 -12.85 -18.04
N GLN A 197 -1.92 -13.41 -18.20
CA GLN A 197 -2.46 -13.94 -19.45
C GLN A 197 -3.95 -13.67 -19.55
N THR A 198 -4.51 -13.69 -20.76
CA THR A 198 -5.94 -13.55 -20.95
C THR A 198 -6.66 -14.77 -20.37
N ILE A 199 -7.49 -14.58 -19.36
CA ILE A 199 -8.21 -15.63 -18.61
C ILE A 199 -9.70 -15.36 -18.68
N ASN A 200 -10.47 -16.44 -18.83
CA ASN A 200 -11.92 -16.38 -18.67
C ASN A 200 -12.28 -16.62 -17.20
N ILE A 201 -12.87 -15.60 -16.56
CA ILE A 201 -13.32 -15.66 -15.15
C ILE A 201 -14.29 -16.83 -14.92
N ALA A 202 -15.17 -17.15 -15.87
CA ALA A 202 -16.12 -18.25 -15.72
C ALA A 202 -15.42 -19.60 -15.43
N ASP A 203 -14.30 -19.86 -16.12
CA ASP A 203 -13.58 -21.11 -15.97
C ASP A 203 -12.89 -21.20 -14.60
N VAL A 204 -12.27 -20.10 -14.17
CA VAL A 204 -11.56 -20.01 -12.89
C VAL A 204 -12.54 -20.05 -11.72
N ALA A 205 -13.64 -19.29 -11.79
CA ALA A 205 -14.66 -19.28 -10.74
C ALA A 205 -15.30 -20.66 -10.57
N THR A 206 -15.61 -21.35 -11.69
CA THR A 206 -16.16 -22.71 -11.64
C THR A 206 -15.14 -23.69 -11.02
N THR A 207 -13.85 -23.55 -11.35
CA THR A 207 -12.79 -24.40 -10.79
C THR A 207 -12.64 -24.15 -9.29
N ALA A 208 -12.60 -22.88 -8.86
CA ALA A 208 -12.53 -22.50 -7.46
C ALA A 208 -13.72 -23.02 -6.64
N TRP A 209 -14.92 -22.90 -7.20
CA TRP A 209 -16.13 -23.41 -6.55
C TRP A 209 -16.07 -24.91 -6.26
N ASN A 210 -15.50 -25.69 -7.17
CA ASN A 210 -15.33 -27.13 -6.99
C ASN A 210 -14.27 -27.50 -5.94
N HIS A 211 -13.41 -26.58 -5.55
CA HIS A 211 -12.40 -26.78 -4.49
C HIS A 211 -12.93 -26.46 -3.10
N VAL A 212 -14.01 -25.71 -2.98
CA VAL A 212 -14.58 -25.27 -1.71
C VAL A 212 -15.65 -26.24 -1.23
N GLU A 213 -15.74 -26.50 0.07
CA GLU A 213 -16.84 -27.23 0.69
C GLU A 213 -18.08 -26.31 0.75
N THR A 214 -18.94 -26.41 -0.24
CA THR A 214 -20.03 -25.46 -0.45
C THR A 214 -21.33 -25.81 0.29
N GLY A 215 -21.47 -27.02 0.81
CA GLY A 215 -22.68 -27.48 1.49
C GLY A 215 -23.92 -27.37 0.59
N SER A 216 -24.92 -26.58 1.03
CA SER A 216 -26.13 -26.29 0.26
C SER A 216 -26.04 -25.03 -0.61
N ALA A 217 -24.93 -24.35 -0.63
CA ALA A 217 -24.73 -23.16 -1.45
C ALA A 217 -24.65 -23.48 -2.96
N VAL A 218 -25.06 -22.56 -3.79
CA VAL A 218 -25.14 -22.74 -5.25
C VAL A 218 -24.43 -21.58 -5.95
N LEU A 219 -23.54 -21.89 -6.89
CA LEU A 219 -22.98 -20.93 -7.84
C LEU A 219 -23.88 -20.89 -9.09
N GLU A 220 -24.47 -19.73 -9.41
CA GLU A 220 -25.10 -19.55 -10.72
C GLU A 220 -24.03 -19.60 -11.83
N PRO A 221 -24.32 -20.19 -13.01
CA PRO A 221 -23.34 -20.31 -14.08
C PRO A 221 -22.74 -18.94 -14.43
N PRO A 222 -21.41 -18.74 -14.23
CA PRO A 222 -20.78 -17.44 -14.47
C PRO A 222 -20.79 -17.09 -15.96
N PRO A 223 -20.99 -15.81 -16.35
CA PRO A 223 -20.83 -15.37 -17.73
C PRO A 223 -19.36 -15.38 -18.13
N SER A 224 -19.10 -15.42 -19.44
CA SER A 224 -17.73 -15.31 -19.97
C SER A 224 -17.25 -13.87 -19.85
N ILE A 225 -16.25 -13.64 -19.00
CA ILE A 225 -15.57 -12.34 -18.77
C ILE A 225 -14.08 -12.59 -18.95
N LEU A 226 -13.43 -11.84 -19.84
CA LEU A 226 -12.00 -11.98 -20.11
C LEU A 226 -11.22 -10.88 -19.38
N VAL A 227 -10.16 -11.27 -18.64
CA VAL A 227 -9.26 -10.36 -17.93
C VAL A 227 -7.80 -10.77 -18.12
N GLU A 228 -6.88 -9.82 -17.98
CA GLU A 228 -5.45 -10.10 -17.94
C GLU A 228 -5.03 -10.38 -16.49
N ALA A 229 -4.74 -11.65 -16.17
CA ALA A 229 -4.45 -12.07 -14.80
C ALA A 229 -3.48 -13.26 -14.73
N ASP A 230 -2.94 -13.51 -13.54
CA ASP A 230 -2.28 -14.77 -13.17
C ASP A 230 -3.33 -15.79 -12.74
N ALA A 231 -3.42 -16.92 -13.48
CA ALA A 231 -4.46 -17.94 -13.27
C ALA A 231 -4.45 -18.53 -11.86
N LYS A 232 -3.27 -18.75 -11.28
CA LYS A 232 -3.13 -19.36 -9.94
C LYS A 232 -3.61 -18.41 -8.86
N ARG A 233 -3.23 -17.16 -8.98
CA ARG A 233 -3.64 -16.10 -8.03
C ARG A 233 -5.12 -15.83 -8.13
N LEU A 234 -5.66 -15.74 -9.35
CA LEU A 234 -7.08 -15.54 -9.56
C LEU A 234 -7.92 -16.71 -9.01
N LEU A 235 -7.46 -17.95 -9.18
CA LEU A 235 -8.07 -19.13 -8.57
C LEU A 235 -8.17 -18.96 -7.05
N ARG A 236 -7.07 -18.56 -6.42
CA ARG A 236 -7.00 -18.38 -4.97
C ARG A 236 -7.85 -17.20 -4.46
N LEU A 237 -7.96 -16.13 -5.24
CA LEU A 237 -8.87 -15.02 -4.96
C LEU A 237 -10.32 -15.53 -4.86
N PHE A 238 -10.77 -16.30 -5.87
CA PHE A 238 -12.11 -16.85 -5.86
C PHE A 238 -12.35 -17.86 -4.74
N GLU A 239 -11.38 -18.74 -4.43
CA GLU A 239 -11.45 -19.67 -3.30
C GLU A 239 -11.69 -18.91 -2.00
N ASN A 240 -10.94 -17.83 -1.71
CA ASN A 240 -11.12 -17.03 -0.51
C ASN A 240 -12.47 -16.31 -0.46
N VAL A 241 -12.93 -15.72 -1.56
CA VAL A 241 -14.26 -15.10 -1.63
C VAL A 241 -15.34 -16.13 -1.37
N PHE A 242 -15.28 -17.29 -2.00
CA PHE A 242 -16.29 -18.34 -1.85
C PHE A 242 -16.31 -18.96 -0.45
N VAL A 243 -15.14 -19.24 0.15
CA VAL A 243 -15.05 -19.69 1.54
C VAL A 243 -15.68 -18.66 2.47
N ASN A 244 -15.38 -17.38 2.28
CA ASN A 244 -15.96 -16.33 3.10
C ASN A 244 -17.49 -16.27 2.95
N THR A 245 -18.01 -16.35 1.73
CA THR A 245 -19.45 -16.34 1.46
C THR A 245 -20.16 -17.54 2.08
N VAL A 246 -19.62 -18.76 1.91
CA VAL A 246 -20.24 -19.98 2.42
C VAL A 246 -20.20 -20.03 3.95
N THR A 247 -19.13 -19.56 4.57
CA THR A 247 -18.94 -19.59 6.03
C THR A 247 -19.73 -18.51 6.75
N HIS A 248 -19.80 -17.30 6.19
CA HIS A 248 -20.33 -16.12 6.85
C HIS A 248 -21.64 -15.59 6.27
N GLY A 249 -22.01 -16.06 5.07
CA GLY A 249 -23.23 -15.63 4.36
C GLY A 249 -24.55 -16.11 4.94
N PRO A 250 -24.71 -17.33 5.55
CA PRO A 250 -26.01 -17.84 5.96
C PRO A 250 -26.76 -16.89 6.90
N LYS A 251 -28.02 -16.59 6.57
CA LYS A 251 -28.91 -15.83 7.46
C LYS A 251 -29.27 -16.71 8.65
N ARG A 252 -28.94 -16.29 9.88
CA ARG A 252 -29.52 -16.91 11.08
C ARG A 252 -30.98 -16.54 11.15
N ASP A 253 -31.87 -17.53 11.21
CA ASP A 253 -33.28 -17.32 11.52
C ASP A 253 -33.37 -16.84 12.98
N GLU A 254 -33.61 -15.54 13.21
CA GLU A 254 -33.82 -14.95 14.55
C GLU A 254 -35.05 -15.50 15.28
N ARG A 255 -35.78 -16.47 14.70
CA ARG A 255 -36.99 -17.08 15.23
C ARG A 255 -36.80 -18.51 15.77
N ALA A 256 -35.65 -19.11 15.62
CA ALA A 256 -35.34 -20.39 16.25
C ALA A 256 -34.89 -20.18 17.68
N SER A 257 -35.84 -20.14 18.61
CA SER A 257 -35.60 -20.34 20.05
C SER A 257 -34.94 -21.71 20.25
N ASP A 258 -33.91 -21.72 21.09
CA ASP A 258 -33.20 -22.89 21.63
C ASP A 258 -34.12 -24.10 21.78
N GLU A 259 -34.02 -25.04 20.86
CA GLU A 259 -34.24 -26.49 21.00
C GLU A 259 -34.54 -27.10 19.59
N GLU A 260 -33.59 -27.92 19.11
CA GLU A 260 -33.77 -28.95 18.08
C GLU A 260 -34.47 -28.51 16.78
N SER A 261 -33.78 -27.78 15.92
CA SER A 261 -34.05 -27.77 14.49
C SER A 261 -32.75 -28.01 13.71
N GLU A 262 -32.57 -29.21 13.21
CA GLU A 262 -31.91 -29.42 11.93
C GLU A 262 -32.78 -28.69 10.87
N GLY A 263 -32.82 -27.35 10.92
CA GLY A 263 -33.65 -26.45 10.15
C GLY A 263 -32.86 -25.96 8.95
N ASP A 264 -33.36 -26.34 7.82
CA ASP A 264 -33.36 -25.71 6.50
C ASP A 264 -32.46 -24.44 6.43
N THR A 265 -31.16 -24.68 6.31
CA THR A 265 -30.21 -23.67 5.85
C THR A 265 -30.55 -23.40 4.40
N THR A 266 -31.41 -22.40 4.14
CA THR A 266 -31.63 -21.89 2.79
C THR A 266 -30.27 -21.67 2.14
N GLY A 267 -29.99 -22.47 1.10
CA GLY A 267 -28.69 -22.45 0.43
C GLY A 267 -28.43 -21.05 -0.12
N ILE A 268 -27.21 -20.56 0.12
CA ILE A 268 -26.77 -19.27 -0.42
C ILE A 268 -26.58 -19.39 -1.92
N THR A 269 -27.03 -18.37 -2.66
CA THR A 269 -26.75 -18.24 -4.09
C THR A 269 -25.64 -17.25 -4.33
N VAL A 270 -24.59 -17.69 -5.04
CA VAL A 270 -23.44 -16.86 -5.43
C VAL A 270 -23.52 -16.57 -6.92
N ARG A 271 -23.28 -15.31 -7.29
CA ARG A 271 -23.29 -14.83 -8.68
C ARG A 271 -21.97 -14.14 -9.00
N VAL A 272 -21.43 -14.45 -10.17
CA VAL A 272 -20.32 -13.69 -10.75
C VAL A 272 -20.88 -12.92 -11.94
N MET A 273 -20.66 -11.61 -11.98
CA MET A 273 -21.25 -10.75 -13.01
C MET A 273 -20.27 -9.71 -13.55
N PRO A 274 -20.39 -9.28 -14.80
CA PRO A 274 -19.58 -8.19 -15.34
C PRO A 274 -20.02 -6.85 -14.73
N THR A 275 -19.07 -5.95 -14.55
CA THR A 275 -19.28 -4.53 -14.25
C THR A 275 -18.71 -3.68 -15.40
N PRO A 276 -18.99 -2.38 -15.47
CA PRO A 276 -18.40 -1.53 -16.50
C PRO A 276 -16.87 -1.56 -16.51
N ASP A 277 -16.25 -1.65 -15.32
CA ASP A 277 -14.80 -1.51 -15.13
C ASP A 277 -14.13 -2.85 -14.74
N GLY A 278 -14.89 -3.97 -14.72
CA GLY A 278 -14.36 -5.27 -14.36
C GLY A 278 -15.39 -6.33 -14.08
N PHE A 279 -15.41 -6.88 -12.86
CA PHE A 279 -16.39 -7.90 -12.45
C PHE A 279 -16.76 -7.78 -10.97
N ALA A 280 -17.87 -8.42 -10.61
CA ALA A 280 -18.30 -8.53 -9.21
C ALA A 280 -18.66 -9.97 -8.85
N VAL A 281 -18.49 -10.30 -7.56
CA VAL A 281 -19.00 -11.53 -6.93
C VAL A 281 -20.02 -11.12 -5.88
N GLU A 282 -21.27 -11.59 -6.02
CA GLU A 282 -22.39 -11.24 -5.15
C GLU A 282 -23.00 -12.48 -4.53
N ASP A 283 -23.38 -12.40 -3.26
CA ASP A 283 -24.18 -13.40 -2.56
C ASP A 283 -25.55 -12.82 -2.13
N ASP A 284 -26.49 -13.69 -1.78
CA ASP A 284 -27.80 -13.33 -1.24
C ASP A 284 -27.89 -13.55 0.30
N GLY A 285 -26.72 -13.58 0.97
CA GLY A 285 -26.60 -13.83 2.40
C GLY A 285 -26.97 -12.63 3.27
N ARG A 286 -26.32 -12.55 4.45
CA ARG A 286 -26.58 -11.46 5.44
C ARG A 286 -25.93 -10.13 5.09
N GLY A 287 -24.95 -10.14 4.18
CA GLY A 287 -24.16 -8.97 3.83
C GLY A 287 -23.13 -8.55 4.89
N ILE A 288 -22.49 -7.41 4.62
CA ILE A 288 -21.47 -6.78 5.49
C ILE A 288 -21.98 -5.40 5.91
N ASP A 289 -21.89 -5.11 7.22
CA ASP A 289 -22.28 -3.80 7.78
C ASP A 289 -21.49 -2.67 7.08
N PRO A 290 -22.11 -1.56 6.72
CA PRO A 290 -21.43 -0.42 6.11
C PRO A 290 -20.19 0.05 6.88
N ASP A 291 -20.24 0.01 8.22
CA ASP A 291 -19.13 0.44 9.07
C ASP A 291 -17.94 -0.53 9.05
N ASP A 292 -18.15 -1.78 8.61
CA ASP A 292 -17.13 -2.82 8.55
C ASP A 292 -16.50 -3.00 7.16
N ARG A 293 -17.01 -2.34 6.13
CA ARG A 293 -16.64 -2.61 4.73
C ARG A 293 -15.17 -2.36 4.39
N GLU A 294 -14.55 -1.39 5.01
CA GLU A 294 -13.10 -1.16 4.89
C GLU A 294 -12.32 -2.12 5.78
N TRP A 295 -12.83 -2.31 7.01
CA TRP A 295 -12.17 -3.14 8.01
C TRP A 295 -12.08 -4.62 7.62
N VAL A 296 -13.04 -5.18 6.90
CA VAL A 296 -13.02 -6.61 6.53
C VAL A 296 -11.84 -7.03 5.65
N PHE A 297 -11.18 -6.07 5.02
CA PHE A 297 -9.97 -6.32 4.24
C PHE A 297 -8.68 -6.15 5.05
N GLU A 298 -8.75 -5.73 6.31
CA GLU A 298 -7.58 -5.64 7.17
C GLU A 298 -7.13 -7.05 7.63
N PRO A 299 -5.83 -7.27 7.80
CA PRO A 299 -5.32 -8.56 8.25
C PRO A 299 -5.86 -8.88 9.66
N GLY A 300 -6.34 -10.11 9.86
CA GLY A 300 -6.94 -10.54 11.13
C GLY A 300 -8.40 -10.09 11.35
N ALA A 301 -9.04 -9.44 10.37
CA ALA A 301 -10.43 -9.01 10.43
C ALA A 301 -11.39 -10.21 10.48
N SER A 302 -11.71 -10.69 11.66
CA SER A 302 -12.72 -11.74 11.88
C SER A 302 -13.59 -11.43 13.10
N ARG A 303 -14.90 -11.55 12.94
CA ARG A 303 -15.88 -11.48 14.06
C ARG A 303 -16.27 -12.84 14.60
N THR A 304 -15.81 -13.92 13.97
CA THR A 304 -16.11 -15.29 14.38
C THR A 304 -14.87 -15.94 14.98
N ALA A 305 -15.08 -16.76 16.01
CA ALA A 305 -14.00 -17.50 16.64
C ALA A 305 -13.31 -18.49 15.68
N ASP A 306 -13.95 -18.87 14.57
CA ASP A 306 -13.44 -19.89 13.63
C ASP A 306 -12.79 -19.33 12.36
N GLY A 307 -12.91 -18.02 12.08
CA GLY A 307 -12.28 -17.37 10.95
C GLY A 307 -10.83 -16.97 11.24
N THR A 308 -9.91 -17.19 10.31
CA THR A 308 -8.51 -16.71 10.41
C THR A 308 -8.40 -15.19 10.25
N GLY A 309 -9.42 -14.54 9.61
CA GLY A 309 -9.40 -13.10 9.30
C GLY A 309 -8.45 -12.71 8.18
N PHE A 310 -7.80 -13.67 7.51
CA PHE A 310 -6.86 -13.38 6.41
C PHE A 310 -7.48 -13.55 5.02
N GLY A 311 -8.61 -14.23 4.87
CA GLY A 311 -9.18 -14.54 3.56
C GLY A 311 -9.42 -13.30 2.68
N LEU A 312 -10.10 -12.27 3.20
CA LEU A 312 -10.35 -11.04 2.44
C LEU A 312 -9.12 -10.14 2.32
N TYR A 313 -8.20 -10.18 3.27
CA TYR A 313 -6.88 -9.55 3.13
C TYR A 313 -6.09 -10.15 1.95
N ILE A 314 -6.11 -11.48 1.79
CA ILE A 314 -5.51 -12.18 0.64
C ILE A 314 -6.18 -11.75 -0.66
N VAL A 315 -7.51 -11.61 -0.68
CA VAL A 315 -8.26 -11.10 -1.83
C VAL A 315 -7.78 -9.72 -2.25
N ARG A 316 -7.65 -8.79 -1.29
CA ARG A 316 -7.12 -7.43 -1.56
C ARG A 316 -5.68 -7.47 -2.05
N THR A 317 -4.82 -8.25 -1.40
CA THR A 317 -3.41 -8.39 -1.80
C THR A 317 -3.26 -8.91 -3.22
N ILE A 318 -4.08 -9.89 -3.62
CA ILE A 318 -4.07 -10.43 -4.98
C ILE A 318 -4.59 -9.39 -5.99
N ALA A 319 -5.66 -8.66 -5.68
CA ALA A 319 -6.19 -7.59 -6.52
C ALA A 319 -5.13 -6.51 -6.76
N GLU A 320 -4.52 -5.97 -5.69
CA GLU A 320 -3.45 -4.97 -5.75
C GLU A 320 -2.23 -5.46 -6.56
N ALA A 321 -1.85 -6.73 -6.43
CA ALA A 321 -0.75 -7.32 -7.20
C ALA A 321 -1.04 -7.36 -8.72
N HIS A 322 -2.31 -7.36 -9.10
CA HIS A 322 -2.76 -7.25 -10.49
C HIS A 322 -2.91 -5.80 -10.98
N GLY A 323 -2.82 -4.80 -10.08
CA GLY A 323 -3.13 -3.39 -10.35
C GLY A 323 -4.63 -3.10 -10.27
N TRP A 324 -5.42 -3.98 -9.65
CA TRP A 324 -6.86 -3.85 -9.49
C TRP A 324 -7.21 -3.24 -8.13
N THR A 325 -8.39 -2.62 -8.05
CA THR A 325 -8.97 -2.27 -6.77
C THR A 325 -10.08 -3.25 -6.41
N VAL A 326 -10.29 -3.47 -5.10
CA VAL A 326 -11.41 -4.26 -4.59
C VAL A 326 -12.18 -3.46 -3.55
N SER A 327 -13.50 -3.50 -3.65
CA SER A 327 -14.41 -2.89 -2.68
C SER A 327 -15.55 -3.87 -2.34
N VAL A 328 -16.24 -3.59 -1.22
CA VAL A 328 -17.45 -4.35 -0.86
C VAL A 328 -18.62 -3.42 -0.66
N THR A 329 -19.75 -3.79 -1.26
CA THR A 329 -21.02 -3.07 -1.19
C THR A 329 -22.16 -4.00 -0.78
N ALA A 330 -23.36 -3.47 -0.64
CA ALA A 330 -24.55 -4.31 -0.47
C ALA A 330 -24.93 -4.91 -1.83
N GLY A 331 -25.19 -6.21 -1.85
CA GLY A 331 -25.75 -6.89 -3.01
C GLY A 331 -27.22 -6.53 -3.25
N ASP A 332 -27.67 -6.65 -4.49
CA ASP A 332 -29.05 -6.36 -4.90
C ASP A 332 -30.07 -7.27 -4.18
N HIS A 333 -29.64 -8.43 -3.71
CA HIS A 333 -30.45 -9.41 -2.99
C HIS A 333 -30.22 -9.41 -1.47
N GLY A 334 -29.51 -8.41 -0.97
CA GLY A 334 -29.30 -8.16 0.46
C GLY A 334 -28.05 -8.79 1.06
N GLY A 335 -27.22 -9.52 0.29
CA GLY A 335 -25.94 -10.09 0.68
C GLY A 335 -24.76 -9.13 0.50
N ALA A 336 -23.55 -9.68 0.44
CA ALA A 336 -22.33 -8.93 0.14
C ALA A 336 -22.06 -8.96 -1.38
N ARG A 337 -21.53 -7.84 -1.89
CA ARG A 337 -21.09 -7.69 -3.27
C ARG A 337 -19.65 -7.18 -3.26
N PHE A 338 -18.73 -8.03 -3.70
CA PHE A 338 -17.31 -7.71 -3.89
C PHE A 338 -17.10 -7.26 -5.34
N GLU A 339 -16.71 -6.02 -5.54
CA GLU A 339 -16.46 -5.42 -6.85
C GLU A 339 -14.95 -5.30 -7.09
N PHE A 340 -14.51 -5.78 -8.25
CA PHE A 340 -13.13 -5.74 -8.72
C PHE A 340 -13.05 -4.83 -9.94
N ASP A 341 -12.37 -3.71 -9.80
CA ASP A 341 -12.07 -2.80 -10.90
C ASP A 341 -10.71 -3.19 -11.49
N VAL A 342 -10.70 -3.63 -12.74
CA VAL A 342 -9.52 -4.13 -13.45
C VAL A 342 -8.83 -3.06 -14.30
N ASP A 343 -9.49 -1.91 -14.52
CA ASP A 343 -9.00 -0.78 -15.31
C ASP A 343 -8.49 0.39 -14.44
N ALA A 344 -8.18 0.13 -13.16
CA ALA A 344 -7.81 1.15 -12.17
C ALA A 344 -6.61 2.04 -12.57
N ASP A 345 -5.81 1.65 -13.56
CA ASP A 345 -4.66 2.43 -14.07
C ASP A 345 -5.06 3.56 -15.04
N THR A 346 -6.36 3.74 -15.36
CA THR A 346 -6.84 4.80 -16.26
C THR A 346 -7.44 6.02 -15.55
N ALA A 347 -7.48 6.03 -14.22
CA ALA A 347 -8.01 7.13 -13.41
C ALA A 347 -6.89 7.86 -12.64
N CYS A 348 -6.04 8.59 -13.37
CA CYS A 348 -5.19 9.67 -12.86
C CYS A 348 -5.30 10.90 -13.74
#